data_110cd2b905a866beae501241ab89f549
#
_entry.id   110cd2b905a866beae501241ab89f549
#
_cell.length_a   1.000
_cell.length_b   1.000
_cell.length_c   1.000
_cell.angle_alpha   90.00
_cell.angle_beta   90.00
_cell.angle_gamma   90.00
#
_symmetry.space_group_name_H-M   'P 1'
#
loop_
_entity.id
_entity.type
_entity.pdbx_description
1 polymer ?
#
loop_
_entity_poly.entity_id
_entity_poly.type
_entity_poly.pdbx_seq_one_letter_code
_entity_poly.pdbx_strand_id
1 'polypeptide(L)'
;MKRLSEKAKPYMRVNALIDMIFWLVSGSVVAGLALWFEWPKYIIWITAGVFIVIFIINVIIRPLIFYRVTRYELADEQIIVKKGFILIKTTLIPIKRIQGVELVTGPVSRRYNLSILRAKTASMGIDLPPIAVEEGKQLKRQIIDLVKEEISDV
;
A
#
# COMPACT_ATOMS: atom_id res chain seq x y z
N MET A 1 -2.24 -7.33 17.58
CA MET A 1 -1.97 -6.96 16.16
C MET A 1 -2.95 -7.64 15.23
N LYS A 2 -3.79 -6.88 14.56
CA LYS A 2 -4.75 -7.38 13.56
C LYS A 2 -4.07 -7.63 12.23
N ARG A 3 -4.51 -8.68 11.51
CA ARG A 3 -4.04 -9.00 10.15
C ARG A 3 -4.92 -8.28 9.12
N LEU A 4 -4.39 -8.10 7.91
CA LEU A 4 -5.17 -7.57 6.80
C LEU A 4 -6.38 -8.45 6.45
N SER A 5 -7.45 -7.80 5.95
CA SER A 5 -8.58 -8.51 5.34
C SER A 5 -8.10 -9.40 4.18
N GLU A 6 -8.68 -10.59 4.02
CA GLU A 6 -8.36 -11.47 2.89
C GLU A 6 -8.60 -10.81 1.52
N LYS A 7 -9.56 -9.89 1.46
CA LYS A 7 -9.85 -9.08 0.26
C LYS A 7 -8.71 -8.11 -0.13
N ALA A 8 -7.76 -7.87 0.77
CA ALA A 8 -6.59 -7.04 0.47
C ALA A 8 -5.63 -7.72 -0.53
N LYS A 9 -5.58 -9.06 -0.59
CA LYS A 9 -4.74 -9.79 -1.54
C LYS A 9 -5.09 -9.48 -3.01
N PRO A 10 -6.36 -9.69 -3.47
CA PRO A 10 -6.72 -9.39 -4.85
C PRO A 10 -6.62 -7.88 -5.15
N TYR A 11 -6.97 -7.02 -4.21
CA TYR A 11 -6.79 -5.58 -4.34
C TYR A 11 -5.33 -5.20 -4.64
N MET A 12 -4.37 -5.74 -3.89
CA MET A 12 -2.95 -5.47 -4.11
C MET A 12 -2.45 -5.98 -5.46
N ARG A 13 -2.95 -7.15 -5.91
CA ARG A 13 -2.62 -7.68 -7.25
C ARG A 13 -3.12 -6.78 -8.36
N VAL A 14 -4.36 -6.31 -8.27
CA VAL A 14 -4.93 -5.41 -9.28
C VAL A 14 -4.17 -4.07 -9.31
N ASN A 15 -3.84 -3.50 -8.17
CA ASN A 15 -2.99 -2.31 -8.13
C ASN A 15 -1.61 -2.55 -8.76
N ALA A 16 -0.97 -3.69 -8.45
CA ALA A 16 0.30 -4.05 -9.07
C ALA A 16 0.18 -4.22 -10.59
N LEU A 17 -0.95 -4.76 -11.10
CA LEU A 17 -1.20 -4.85 -12.53
C LEU A 17 -1.37 -3.48 -13.19
N ILE A 18 -2.05 -2.55 -12.51
CA ILE A 18 -2.18 -1.17 -12.99
C ILE A 18 -0.81 -0.48 -13.05
N ASP A 19 0.00 -0.62 -12.00
CA ASP A 19 1.37 -0.09 -11.97
C ASP A 19 2.22 -0.69 -13.12
N MET A 20 1.97 -1.94 -13.49
CA MET A 20 2.68 -2.60 -14.59
C MET A 20 2.31 -2.09 -15.98
N ILE A 21 1.16 -1.45 -16.17
CA ILE A 21 0.82 -0.83 -17.47
C ILE A 21 1.89 0.21 -17.84
N PHE A 22 2.37 0.97 -16.87
CA PHE A 22 3.46 1.92 -17.09
C PHE A 22 4.74 1.23 -17.58
N TRP A 23 5.10 0.11 -16.98
CA TRP A 23 6.28 -0.68 -17.38
C TRP A 23 6.10 -1.35 -18.73
N LEU A 24 4.89 -1.80 -19.09
CA LEU A 24 4.57 -2.33 -20.42
C LEU A 24 4.75 -1.29 -21.51
N VAL A 25 4.22 -0.09 -21.30
CA VAL A 25 4.37 1.02 -22.25
C VAL A 25 5.85 1.37 -22.41
N SER A 26 6.58 1.50 -21.31
CA SER A 26 8.02 1.78 -21.31
C SER A 26 8.82 0.71 -22.04
N GLY A 27 8.56 -0.57 -21.78
CA GLY A 27 9.20 -1.70 -22.47
C GLY A 27 8.89 -1.74 -23.95
N SER A 28 7.65 -1.44 -24.35
CA SER A 28 7.25 -1.37 -25.76
C SER A 28 7.96 -0.25 -26.51
N VAL A 29 8.16 0.90 -25.87
CA VAL A 29 8.93 2.02 -26.46
C VAL A 29 10.38 1.61 -26.68
N VAL A 30 11.02 0.99 -25.68
CA VAL A 30 12.41 0.50 -25.80
C VAL A 30 12.55 -0.53 -26.92
N ALA A 31 11.60 -1.48 -26.99
CA ALA A 31 11.58 -2.48 -28.07
C ALA A 31 11.39 -1.85 -29.46
N GLY A 32 10.50 -0.87 -29.56
CA GLY A 32 10.27 -0.12 -30.82
C GLY A 32 11.52 0.65 -31.26
N LEU A 33 12.20 1.33 -30.33
CA LEU A 33 13.46 2.02 -30.63
C LEU A 33 14.59 1.05 -31.03
N ALA A 34 14.67 -0.10 -30.38
CA ALA A 34 15.64 -1.13 -30.69
C ALA A 34 15.47 -1.68 -32.14
N LEU A 35 14.21 -1.83 -32.56
CA LEU A 35 13.89 -2.23 -33.94
C LEU A 35 14.19 -1.11 -34.95
N TRP A 36 13.88 0.15 -34.62
CA TRP A 36 14.08 1.30 -35.48
C TRP A 36 15.58 1.59 -35.73
N PHE A 37 16.43 1.44 -34.68
CA PHE A 37 17.87 1.66 -34.75
C PHE A 37 18.66 0.40 -35.13
N GLU A 38 18.00 -0.67 -35.56
CA GLU A 38 18.63 -1.95 -35.92
C GLU A 38 19.58 -2.50 -34.84
N TRP A 39 19.20 -2.34 -33.56
CA TRP A 39 20.00 -2.83 -32.44
C TRP A 39 20.10 -4.36 -32.46
N PRO A 40 21.19 -4.92 -31.91
CA PRO A 40 21.36 -6.36 -31.83
C PRO A 40 20.16 -7.06 -31.19
N LYS A 41 19.63 -8.11 -31.81
CA LYS A 41 18.42 -8.82 -31.38
C LYS A 41 18.46 -9.34 -29.92
N TYR A 42 19.66 -9.57 -29.36
CA TYR A 42 19.79 -10.00 -27.97
C TYR A 42 19.28 -8.94 -26.98
N ILE A 43 19.27 -7.65 -27.32
CA ILE A 43 18.74 -6.58 -26.48
C ILE A 43 17.22 -6.79 -26.24
N ILE A 44 16.49 -7.20 -27.25
CA ILE A 44 15.06 -7.48 -27.13
C ILE A 44 14.82 -8.64 -26.16
N TRP A 45 15.62 -9.71 -26.24
CA TRP A 45 15.52 -10.86 -25.33
C TRP A 45 15.88 -10.50 -23.90
N ILE A 46 16.91 -9.68 -23.71
CA ILE A 46 17.30 -9.17 -22.38
C ILE A 46 16.17 -8.32 -21.78
N THR A 47 15.61 -7.41 -22.57
CA THR A 47 14.49 -6.55 -22.14
C THR A 47 13.27 -7.38 -21.74
N ALA A 48 12.92 -8.39 -22.56
CA ALA A 48 11.82 -9.30 -22.24
C ALA A 48 12.08 -10.10 -20.97
N GLY A 49 13.30 -10.61 -20.77
CA GLY A 49 13.69 -11.33 -19.55
C GLY A 49 13.59 -10.46 -18.29
N VAL A 50 14.12 -9.25 -18.35
CA VAL A 50 14.02 -8.28 -17.25
C VAL A 50 12.56 -7.96 -16.93
N PHE A 51 11.73 -7.79 -17.97
CA PHE A 51 10.30 -7.52 -17.79
C PHE A 51 9.57 -8.67 -17.08
N ILE A 52 9.86 -9.93 -17.47
CA ILE A 52 9.28 -11.11 -16.81
C ILE A 52 9.68 -11.17 -15.34
N VAL A 53 10.94 -10.91 -15.01
CA VAL A 53 11.42 -10.87 -13.62
C VAL A 53 10.70 -9.79 -12.81
N ILE A 54 10.59 -8.58 -13.34
CA ILE A 54 9.87 -7.47 -12.70
C ILE A 54 8.39 -7.85 -12.50
N PHE A 55 7.76 -8.51 -13.49
CA PHE A 55 6.39 -8.99 -13.39
C PHE A 55 6.21 -9.97 -12.23
N ILE A 56 7.01 -11.00 -12.17
CA ILE A 56 6.94 -12.02 -11.11
C ILE A 56 7.11 -11.38 -9.73
N ILE A 57 8.11 -10.50 -9.58
CA ILE A 57 8.39 -9.84 -8.30
C ILE A 57 7.20 -8.96 -7.87
N ASN A 58 6.68 -8.11 -8.75
CA ASN A 58 5.66 -7.12 -8.37
C ASN A 58 4.25 -7.71 -8.26
N VAL A 59 3.87 -8.67 -9.11
CA VAL A 59 2.50 -9.20 -9.15
C VAL A 59 2.32 -10.43 -8.24
N ILE A 60 3.37 -11.21 -8.06
CA ILE A 60 3.28 -12.47 -7.30
C ILE A 60 3.95 -12.32 -5.93
N ILE A 61 5.24 -11.99 -5.90
CA ILE A 61 6.04 -12.04 -4.67
C ILE A 61 5.68 -10.89 -3.73
N ARG A 62 5.66 -9.66 -4.22
CA ARG A 62 5.40 -8.45 -3.43
C ARG A 62 4.05 -8.48 -2.69
N PRO A 63 2.89 -8.77 -3.32
CA PRO A 63 1.62 -8.82 -2.60
C PRO A 63 1.55 -9.95 -1.57
N LEU A 64 2.18 -11.10 -1.82
CA LEU A 64 2.21 -12.21 -0.87
C LEU A 64 2.98 -11.86 0.40
N ILE A 65 4.18 -11.30 0.25
CA ILE A 65 5.02 -10.93 1.40
C ILE A 65 4.41 -9.74 2.14
N PHE A 66 3.97 -8.70 1.40
CA PHE A 66 3.36 -7.52 2.00
C PHE A 66 2.13 -7.88 2.83
N TYR A 67 1.28 -8.79 2.34
CA TYR A 67 0.12 -9.28 3.07
C TYR A 67 0.49 -10.01 4.37
N ARG A 68 1.57 -10.81 4.37
CA ARG A 68 2.01 -11.56 5.55
C ARG A 68 2.65 -10.67 6.61
N VAL A 69 3.40 -9.67 6.18
CA VAL A 69 4.19 -8.80 7.07
C VAL A 69 3.38 -7.65 7.62
N THR A 70 2.45 -7.12 6.81
CA THR A 70 1.69 -5.93 7.18
C THR A 70 0.67 -6.24 8.28
N ARG A 71 0.80 -5.53 9.38
CA ARG A 71 -0.09 -5.60 10.55
C ARG A 71 -0.29 -4.22 11.11
N TYR A 72 -1.39 -4.00 11.80
CA TYR A 72 -1.63 -2.78 12.54
C TYR A 72 -2.24 -3.11 13.92
N GLU A 73 -2.07 -2.20 14.85
CA GLU A 73 -2.62 -2.30 16.20
C GLU A 73 -2.94 -0.89 16.68
N LEU A 74 -4.12 -0.76 17.28
CA LEU A 74 -4.49 0.41 18.04
C LEU A 74 -4.27 0.06 19.52
N ALA A 75 -3.29 0.68 20.15
CA ALA A 75 -3.09 0.66 21.60
C ALA A 75 -3.65 1.97 22.17
N ASP A 76 -3.87 2.01 23.49
CA ASP A 76 -4.55 3.13 24.15
C ASP A 76 -3.90 4.49 23.89
N GLU A 77 -2.57 4.53 23.77
CA GLU A 77 -1.82 5.77 23.58
C GLU A 77 -1.16 5.90 22.19
N GLN A 78 -1.19 4.87 21.35
CA GLN A 78 -0.45 4.87 20.09
C GLN A 78 -1.03 3.93 19.03
N ILE A 79 -0.84 4.31 17.78
CA ILE A 79 -1.09 3.46 16.62
C ILE A 79 0.24 2.83 16.19
N ILE A 80 0.28 1.51 16.11
CA ILE A 80 1.43 0.76 15.64
C ILE A 80 1.13 0.23 14.25
N VAL A 81 1.94 0.59 13.28
CA VAL A 81 1.82 0.11 11.89
C VAL A 81 3.12 -0.58 11.49
N LYS A 82 3.04 -1.86 11.19
CA LYS A 82 4.14 -2.66 10.66
C LYS A 82 3.88 -2.96 9.19
N LYS A 83 4.76 -2.49 8.31
CA LYS A 83 4.65 -2.73 6.87
C LYS A 83 6.02 -2.83 6.23
N GLY A 84 6.09 -3.54 5.10
CA GLY A 84 7.32 -3.66 4.33
C GLY A 84 7.32 -4.85 3.39
N PHE A 85 8.37 -4.97 2.60
CA PHE A 85 8.61 -6.07 1.67
C PHE A 85 9.98 -6.69 1.93
N ILE A 86 11.06 -6.00 1.58
CA ILE A 86 12.45 -6.37 1.89
C ILE A 86 12.84 -5.80 3.26
N LEU A 87 12.55 -4.51 3.46
CA LEU A 87 12.75 -3.82 4.73
C LEU A 87 11.40 -3.72 5.46
N ILE A 88 11.35 -4.25 6.66
CA ILE A 88 10.16 -4.17 7.52
C ILE A 88 10.28 -2.91 8.37
N LYS A 89 9.39 -1.95 8.14
CA LYS A 89 9.31 -0.72 8.92
C LYS A 89 8.17 -0.82 9.92
N THR A 90 8.49 -0.62 11.20
CA THR A 90 7.50 -0.44 12.26
C THR A 90 7.41 1.04 12.58
N THR A 91 6.23 1.61 12.42
CA THR A 91 5.97 3.03 12.70
C THR A 91 5.02 3.11 13.89
N LEU A 92 5.41 3.89 14.89
CA LEU A 92 4.65 4.19 16.09
C LEU A 92 4.15 5.63 15.99
N ILE A 93 2.85 5.85 16.21
CA ILE A 93 2.24 7.17 16.17
C ILE A 93 1.52 7.39 17.48
N PRO A 94 2.04 8.25 18.38
CA PRO A 94 1.32 8.64 19.57
C PRO A 94 0.00 9.34 19.20
N ILE A 95 -1.09 9.00 19.89
CA ILE A 95 -2.42 9.58 19.64
C ILE A 95 -2.40 11.09 19.83
N LYS A 96 -1.66 11.60 20.80
CA LYS A 96 -1.41 13.04 21.05
C LYS A 96 -0.90 13.82 19.84
N ARG A 97 -0.25 13.15 18.88
CA ARG A 97 0.29 13.79 17.68
C ARG A 97 -0.64 13.75 16.47
N ILE A 98 -1.77 13.06 16.59
CA ILE A 98 -2.74 12.94 15.49
C ILE A 98 -3.61 14.19 15.43
N GLN A 99 -3.57 14.90 14.31
CA GLN A 99 -4.36 16.10 14.04
C GLN A 99 -5.62 15.81 13.22
N GLY A 100 -5.66 14.66 12.56
CA GLY A 100 -6.80 14.28 11.76
C GLY A 100 -6.74 12.84 11.27
N VAL A 101 -7.92 12.27 11.02
CA VAL A 101 -8.06 10.89 10.53
C VAL A 101 -9.01 10.89 9.34
N GLU A 102 -8.51 10.41 8.20
CA GLU A 102 -9.26 10.34 6.95
C GLU A 102 -9.42 8.89 6.48
N LEU A 103 -10.57 8.60 5.88
CA LEU A 103 -10.79 7.36 5.14
C LEU A 103 -10.69 7.66 3.66
N VAL A 104 -9.70 7.07 3.02
CA VAL A 104 -9.43 7.22 1.59
C VAL A 104 -9.90 5.97 0.86
N THR A 105 -10.73 6.15 -0.18
CA THR A 105 -11.18 5.07 -1.05
C THR A 105 -10.96 5.45 -2.50
N GLY A 106 -10.18 4.64 -3.21
CA GLY A 106 -9.96 4.77 -4.65
C GLY A 106 -10.91 3.88 -5.47
N PRO A 107 -10.89 3.94 -6.80
CA PRO A 107 -11.77 3.13 -7.66
C PRO A 107 -11.57 1.63 -7.44
N VAL A 108 -10.33 1.16 -7.33
CA VAL A 108 -10.02 -0.24 -7.08
C VAL A 108 -10.44 -0.66 -5.68
N SER A 109 -10.15 0.14 -4.65
CA SER A 109 -10.50 -0.21 -3.26
C SER A 109 -12.02 -0.28 -3.05
N ARG A 110 -12.81 0.57 -3.73
CA ARG A 110 -14.28 0.50 -3.73
C ARG A 110 -14.80 -0.83 -4.24
N ARG A 111 -14.22 -1.36 -5.32
CA ARG A 111 -14.62 -2.65 -5.90
C ARG A 111 -14.46 -3.82 -4.92
N TYR A 112 -13.46 -3.73 -4.04
CA TYR A 112 -13.18 -4.76 -3.03
C TYR A 112 -13.77 -4.44 -1.65
N ASN A 113 -14.54 -3.35 -1.52
CA ASN A 113 -15.09 -2.84 -0.27
C ASN A 113 -14.00 -2.60 0.79
N LEU A 114 -12.88 -2.00 0.34
CA LEU A 114 -11.73 -1.66 1.16
C LEU A 114 -11.56 -0.14 1.26
N SER A 115 -10.98 0.30 2.36
CA SER A 115 -10.56 1.68 2.60
C SER A 115 -9.16 1.71 3.21
N ILE A 116 -8.47 2.82 3.01
CA ILE A 116 -7.19 3.13 3.63
C ILE A 116 -7.46 4.20 4.66
N LEU A 117 -7.17 3.93 5.92
CA LEU A 117 -7.24 4.94 6.97
C LEU A 117 -5.91 5.67 7.01
N ARG A 118 -5.97 6.99 6.87
CA ARG A 118 -4.82 7.89 6.92
C ARG A 118 -4.87 8.70 8.20
N ALA A 119 -3.89 8.52 9.07
CA ALA A 119 -3.67 9.37 10.23
C ALA A 119 -2.71 10.50 9.85
N LYS A 120 -3.14 11.74 10.06
CA LYS A 120 -2.34 12.96 9.80
C LYS A 120 -1.75 13.48 11.08
N THR A 121 -0.47 13.79 11.06
CA THR A 121 0.25 14.52 12.11
C THR A 121 0.76 15.84 11.55
N ALA A 122 1.31 16.71 12.37
CA ALA A 122 1.88 17.99 11.93
C ALA A 122 2.98 17.85 10.86
N SER A 123 3.73 16.73 10.87
CA SER A 123 4.88 16.54 10.00
C SER A 123 4.64 15.55 8.86
N MET A 124 3.73 14.59 9.02
CA MET A 124 3.50 13.54 8.01
C MET A 124 2.12 12.92 8.10
N GLY A 125 1.66 12.31 6.99
CA GLY A 125 0.53 11.40 6.97
C GLY A 125 0.99 9.95 6.95
N ILE A 126 0.35 9.09 7.71
CA ILE A 126 0.65 7.66 7.74
C ILE A 126 -0.58 6.88 7.33
N ASP A 127 -0.43 6.11 6.25
CA ASP A 127 -1.48 5.24 5.74
C ASP A 127 -1.42 3.90 6.47
N LEU A 128 -2.54 3.52 7.08
CA LEU A 128 -2.75 2.16 7.55
C LEU A 128 -2.94 1.23 6.35
N PRO A 129 -2.72 -0.07 6.53
CA PRO A 129 -2.97 -1.04 5.47
C PRO A 129 -4.45 -1.04 5.06
N PRO A 130 -4.77 -1.50 3.83
CA PRO A 130 -6.16 -1.61 3.36
C PRO A 130 -7.00 -2.51 4.28
N ILE A 131 -8.08 -1.98 4.80
CA ILE A 131 -9.03 -2.64 5.70
C ILE A 131 -10.45 -2.55 5.14
N ALA A 132 -11.37 -3.38 5.63
CA ALA A 132 -12.78 -3.29 5.24
C ALA A 132 -13.34 -1.90 5.58
N VAL A 133 -14.22 -1.36 4.73
CA VAL A 133 -14.78 -0.02 4.91
C VAL A 133 -15.44 0.15 6.27
N GLU A 134 -16.20 -0.84 6.72
CA GLU A 134 -16.87 -0.78 8.04
C GLU A 134 -15.87 -0.80 9.21
N GLU A 135 -14.84 -1.65 9.10
CA GLU A 135 -13.75 -1.68 10.08
C GLU A 135 -12.99 -0.34 10.11
N GLY A 136 -12.78 0.26 8.93
CA GLY A 136 -12.17 1.59 8.81
C GLY A 136 -12.98 2.69 9.46
N LYS A 137 -14.32 2.65 9.33
CA LYS A 137 -15.22 3.61 10.00
C LYS A 137 -15.18 3.45 11.53
N GLN A 138 -15.19 2.21 12.02
CA GLN A 138 -15.10 1.93 13.46
C GLN A 138 -13.76 2.40 14.03
N LEU A 139 -12.65 2.04 13.37
CA LEU A 139 -11.31 2.43 13.77
C LEU A 139 -11.13 3.95 13.76
N LYS A 140 -11.70 4.64 12.75
CA LYS A 140 -11.70 6.10 12.69
C LYS A 140 -12.42 6.71 13.91
N ARG A 141 -13.58 6.19 14.30
CA ARG A 141 -14.33 6.67 15.47
C ARG A 141 -13.51 6.47 16.76
N GLN A 142 -12.98 5.26 16.96
CA GLN A 142 -12.15 4.95 18.12
C GLN A 142 -10.95 5.89 18.26
N ILE A 143 -10.23 6.17 17.17
CA ILE A 143 -9.11 7.10 17.19
C ILE A 143 -9.56 8.53 17.52
N ILE A 144 -10.68 8.98 16.95
CA ILE A 144 -11.22 10.33 17.24
C ILE A 144 -11.63 10.45 18.71
N ASP A 145 -12.23 9.42 19.28
CA ASP A 145 -12.65 9.41 20.67
C ASP A 145 -11.45 9.46 21.60
N LEU A 146 -10.41 8.66 21.36
CA LEU A 146 -9.15 8.70 22.10
C LEU A 146 -8.44 10.05 21.98
N VAL A 147 -8.44 10.68 20.80
CA VAL A 147 -7.87 12.03 20.63
C VAL A 147 -8.63 13.08 21.44
N LYS A 148 -9.98 12.95 21.54
CA LYS A 148 -10.79 13.88 22.35
C LYS A 148 -10.56 13.71 23.84
N GLU A 149 -10.48 12.46 24.34
CA GLU A 149 -10.17 12.16 25.73
C GLU A 149 -8.83 12.77 26.12
N GLU A 150 -7.80 12.58 25.31
CA GLU A 150 -6.46 13.10 25.54
C GLU A 150 -6.40 14.64 25.55
N ILE A 151 -7.27 15.33 24.78
CA ILE A 151 -7.35 16.80 24.78
C ILE A 151 -8.13 17.30 25.99
N SER A 152 -9.08 16.51 26.52
CA SER A 152 -9.89 16.90 27.67
C SER A 152 -9.16 16.75 29.01
N ASP A 153 -8.09 15.95 29.03
CA ASP A 153 -7.27 15.70 30.25
C ASP A 153 -6.10 16.71 30.42
N VAL A 154 -6.02 17.74 29.53
CA VAL A 154 -5.04 18.82 29.58
C VAL A 154 -5.70 20.14 29.96
#